data_2d1aa98ca3d7d2fbf83c070f51729e9e
#
_entry.id   2d1aa98ca3d7d2fbf83c070f51729e9e
#
_cell.length_a   1.000
_cell.length_b   1.000
_cell.length_c   1.000
_cell.angle_alpha   90.00
_cell.angle_beta   90.00
_cell.angle_gamma   90.00
#
_symmetry.space_group_name_H-M   'P 1'
#
loop_
_entity.id
_entity.type
_entity.pdbx_description
1 polymer ?
#
loop_
_entity_poly.entity_id
_entity_poly.type
_entity_poly.pdbx_seq_one_letter_code
_entity_poly.pdbx_strand_id
1 'polypeptide(L)'
;LVKQANYHMAESALAQDDRETAGRLYLLAGDYGDAQAKANECIYQLAQEKKAAGDYEKAIELFRSIPNYLDSEGQVEQCLYEEAAGLAGRADYAGALAILGEPVEGQSEEQTLLWQQCNYRLGVEAQEGERLSEAEGYLAAAGSFEDSVRRLRIVRYALAESDLEAGRYADAAARYEALGTYRDSAAKLKQCRYALAGEALEQGDYTAAVSGYEALGSYKDSKSLLEEAIYQQALSLKSAGDVQGAVTVLGTIPNSKRAADELASIVMAEAAELEAKGSYAEAAERYETLSGNEEAAGRAKKSEAKRS
;
A
#
# COMPACT_ATOMS: atom_id res chain seq x y z
N LEU A 1 -0.79 -44.01 -49.89
CA LEU A 1 0.59 -44.50 -50.15
C LEU A 1 1.63 -43.70 -49.32
N VAL A 2 1.67 -42.36 -49.37
CA VAL A 2 2.67 -41.57 -48.63
C VAL A 2 2.54 -41.74 -47.10
N LYS A 3 1.33 -41.69 -46.54
CA LYS A 3 1.10 -41.91 -45.10
C LYS A 3 1.53 -43.31 -44.66
N GLN A 4 1.25 -44.33 -45.43
CA GLN A 4 1.68 -45.70 -45.18
C GLN A 4 3.22 -45.85 -45.22
N ALA A 5 3.89 -45.22 -46.18
CA ALA A 5 5.34 -45.24 -46.29
C ALA A 5 5.98 -44.56 -45.05
N ASN A 6 5.48 -43.39 -44.63
CA ASN A 6 5.94 -42.70 -43.44
C ASN A 6 5.77 -43.55 -42.15
N TYR A 7 4.65 -44.27 -42.04
CA TYR A 7 4.39 -45.18 -40.92
C TYR A 7 5.46 -46.29 -40.82
N HIS A 8 5.73 -47.00 -41.92
CA HIS A 8 6.76 -48.07 -41.94
C HIS A 8 8.19 -47.52 -41.74
N MET A 9 8.47 -46.32 -42.26
CA MET A 9 9.75 -45.66 -41.99
C MET A 9 9.89 -45.29 -40.50
N ALA A 10 8.79 -44.85 -39.86
CA ALA A 10 8.76 -44.57 -38.42
C ALA A 10 9.03 -45.84 -37.60
N GLU A 11 8.41 -46.97 -37.94
CA GLU A 11 8.68 -48.27 -37.29
C GLU A 11 10.14 -48.68 -37.44
N SER A 12 10.76 -48.44 -38.60
CA SER A 12 12.17 -48.70 -38.81
C SER A 12 13.11 -47.80 -37.96
N ALA A 13 12.78 -46.52 -37.84
CA ALA A 13 13.48 -45.57 -36.99
C ALA A 13 13.38 -45.95 -35.51
N LEU A 14 12.17 -46.32 -35.08
CA LEU A 14 11.93 -46.76 -33.68
C LEU A 14 12.71 -48.03 -33.35
N ALA A 15 12.82 -48.99 -34.29
CA ALA A 15 13.62 -50.19 -34.11
C ALA A 15 15.12 -49.90 -34.00
N GLN A 16 15.60 -48.71 -34.42
CA GLN A 16 16.95 -48.20 -34.25
C GLN A 16 17.12 -47.31 -33.04
N ASP A 17 16.10 -47.22 -32.19
CA ASP A 17 16.02 -46.34 -31.01
C ASP A 17 16.06 -44.83 -31.32
N ASP A 18 15.79 -44.46 -32.61
CA ASP A 18 15.69 -43.06 -33.05
C ASP A 18 14.24 -42.56 -32.87
N ARG A 19 13.89 -42.25 -31.60
CA ARG A 19 12.56 -41.78 -31.22
C ARG A 19 12.19 -40.44 -31.84
N GLU A 20 13.17 -39.56 -32.02
CA GLU A 20 12.94 -38.24 -32.62
C GLU A 20 12.48 -38.37 -34.06
N THR A 21 13.20 -39.13 -34.87
CA THR A 21 12.82 -39.40 -36.27
C THR A 21 11.52 -40.19 -36.33
N ALA A 22 11.34 -41.23 -35.49
CA ALA A 22 10.13 -42.02 -35.43
C ALA A 22 8.90 -41.16 -35.13
N GLY A 23 8.93 -40.33 -34.09
CA GLY A 23 7.83 -39.42 -33.70
C GLY A 23 7.45 -38.48 -34.83
N ARG A 24 8.42 -37.85 -35.50
CA ARG A 24 8.19 -36.97 -36.65
C ARG A 24 7.55 -37.69 -37.81
N LEU A 25 8.02 -38.92 -38.13
CA LEU A 25 7.47 -39.71 -39.24
C LEU A 25 6.06 -40.23 -38.93
N TYR A 26 5.75 -40.60 -37.68
CA TYR A 26 4.40 -40.95 -37.28
C TYR A 26 3.45 -39.75 -37.39
N LEU A 27 3.87 -38.55 -37.02
CA LEU A 27 3.07 -37.33 -37.25
C LEU A 27 2.79 -37.11 -38.76
N LEU A 28 3.75 -37.34 -39.63
CA LEU A 28 3.57 -37.25 -41.07
C LEU A 28 2.67 -38.37 -41.62
N ALA A 29 2.58 -39.52 -40.97
CA ALA A 29 1.65 -40.60 -41.28
C ALA A 29 0.20 -40.24 -40.89
N GLY A 30 0.01 -39.32 -39.96
CA GLY A 30 -1.28 -38.72 -39.58
C GLY A 30 -2.29 -39.75 -39.08
N ASP A 31 -3.38 -39.93 -39.83
CA ASP A 31 -4.49 -40.83 -39.50
C ASP A 31 -4.30 -42.28 -39.96
N TYR A 32 -3.11 -42.63 -40.41
CA TYR A 32 -2.83 -43.99 -40.86
C TYR A 32 -2.59 -44.93 -39.65
N GLY A 33 -3.49 -45.93 -39.51
CA GLY A 33 -3.40 -46.90 -38.39
C GLY A 33 -3.43 -46.22 -37.03
N ASP A 34 -2.44 -46.52 -36.17
CA ASP A 34 -2.26 -45.97 -34.84
C ASP A 34 -1.13 -44.92 -34.79
N ALA A 35 -0.77 -44.32 -35.94
CA ALA A 35 0.35 -43.39 -36.07
C ALA A 35 0.30 -42.25 -35.06
N GLN A 36 -0.88 -41.64 -34.82
CA GLN A 36 -0.99 -40.53 -33.84
C GLN A 36 -0.69 -40.97 -32.41
N ALA A 37 -1.16 -42.17 -32.02
CA ALA A 37 -0.87 -42.71 -30.69
C ALA A 37 0.62 -43.01 -30.51
N LYS A 38 1.24 -43.64 -31.54
CA LYS A 38 2.69 -43.90 -31.54
C LYS A 38 3.53 -42.64 -31.60
N ALA A 39 3.09 -41.61 -32.30
CA ALA A 39 3.75 -40.33 -32.33
C ALA A 39 3.78 -39.71 -30.91
N ASN A 40 2.63 -39.69 -30.24
CA ASN A 40 2.55 -39.15 -28.88
C ASN A 40 3.41 -39.92 -27.88
N GLU A 41 3.45 -41.28 -28.01
CA GLU A 41 4.31 -42.13 -27.20
C GLU A 41 5.80 -41.83 -27.44
N CYS A 42 6.26 -41.73 -28.67
CA CYS A 42 7.66 -41.40 -29.00
C CYS A 42 8.04 -40.02 -28.45
N ILE A 43 7.15 -39.02 -28.63
CA ILE A 43 7.37 -37.64 -28.11
C ILE A 43 7.44 -37.66 -26.59
N TYR A 44 6.55 -38.38 -25.92
CA TYR A 44 6.53 -38.49 -24.48
C TYR A 44 7.82 -39.12 -23.92
N GLN A 45 8.25 -40.24 -24.51
CA GLN A 45 9.50 -40.91 -24.14
C GLN A 45 10.73 -40.01 -24.36
N LEU A 46 10.79 -39.32 -25.51
CA LEU A 46 11.85 -38.35 -25.78
C LEU A 46 11.86 -37.19 -24.79
N ALA A 47 10.68 -36.70 -24.42
CA ALA A 47 10.57 -35.64 -23.41
C ALA A 47 11.10 -36.11 -22.04
N GLN A 48 10.80 -37.35 -21.62
CA GLN A 48 11.33 -37.95 -20.40
C GLN A 48 12.86 -38.08 -20.45
N GLU A 49 13.43 -38.48 -21.59
CA GLU A 49 14.88 -38.56 -21.79
C GLU A 49 15.53 -37.17 -21.67
N LYS A 50 14.93 -36.12 -22.27
CA LYS A 50 15.42 -34.76 -22.16
C LYS A 50 15.35 -34.24 -20.73
N LYS A 51 14.24 -34.50 -20.02
CA LYS A 51 14.09 -34.18 -18.60
C LYS A 51 15.19 -34.86 -17.77
N ALA A 52 15.41 -36.13 -17.94
CA ALA A 52 16.45 -36.90 -17.23
C ALA A 52 17.87 -36.39 -17.51
N ALA A 53 18.10 -35.82 -18.69
CA ALA A 53 19.34 -35.17 -19.08
C ALA A 53 19.50 -33.74 -18.52
N GLY A 54 18.48 -33.19 -17.88
CA GLY A 54 18.44 -31.80 -17.41
C GLY A 54 18.19 -30.75 -18.49
N ASP A 55 17.82 -31.20 -19.70
CA ASP A 55 17.43 -30.33 -20.82
C ASP A 55 15.93 -29.99 -20.68
N TYR A 56 15.62 -29.18 -19.63
CA TYR A 56 14.23 -28.87 -19.26
C TYR A 56 13.50 -28.07 -20.35
N GLU A 57 14.19 -27.13 -21.01
CA GLU A 57 13.60 -26.34 -22.09
C GLU A 57 13.04 -27.27 -23.20
N LYS A 58 13.85 -28.24 -23.65
CA LYS A 58 13.42 -29.16 -24.68
C LYS A 58 12.36 -30.15 -24.20
N ALA A 59 12.47 -30.61 -22.95
CA ALA A 59 11.45 -31.47 -22.35
C ALA A 59 10.10 -30.79 -22.29
N ILE A 60 10.05 -29.52 -21.84
CA ILE A 60 8.83 -28.70 -21.76
C ILE A 60 8.22 -28.49 -23.16
N GLU A 61 9.04 -28.17 -24.17
CA GLU A 61 8.57 -28.03 -25.54
C GLU A 61 7.86 -29.29 -26.03
N LEU A 62 8.49 -30.45 -25.80
CA LEU A 62 7.96 -31.74 -26.21
C LEU A 62 6.68 -32.11 -25.45
N PHE A 63 6.62 -31.99 -24.13
CA PHE A 63 5.41 -32.25 -23.35
C PHE A 63 4.25 -31.32 -23.75
N ARG A 64 4.52 -30.04 -24.00
CA ARG A 64 3.50 -29.09 -24.49
C ARG A 64 2.97 -29.41 -25.87
N SER A 65 3.72 -30.14 -26.70
CA SER A 65 3.23 -30.56 -28.00
C SER A 65 2.17 -31.68 -27.95
N ILE A 66 2.05 -32.36 -26.79
CA ILE A 66 1.12 -33.46 -26.53
C ILE A 66 0.32 -33.26 -25.23
N PRO A 67 -0.40 -32.13 -25.04
CA PRO A 67 -0.91 -31.71 -23.73
C PRO A 67 -1.94 -32.68 -23.12
N ASN A 68 -2.67 -33.42 -23.95
CA ASN A 68 -3.69 -34.38 -23.51
C ASN A 68 -3.19 -35.84 -23.46
N TYR A 69 -1.87 -36.04 -23.55
CA TYR A 69 -1.29 -37.39 -23.54
C TYR A 69 -0.70 -37.69 -22.18
N LEU A 70 -1.19 -38.76 -21.52
CA LEU A 70 -0.79 -39.16 -20.16
C LEU A 70 -0.85 -37.96 -19.18
N ASP A 71 0.26 -37.70 -18.48
CA ASP A 71 0.43 -36.63 -17.51
C ASP A 71 1.31 -35.49 -18.02
N SER A 72 1.36 -35.28 -19.35
CA SER A 72 2.27 -34.31 -19.99
C SER A 72 2.19 -32.91 -19.39
N GLU A 73 0.99 -32.44 -19.00
CA GLU A 73 0.83 -31.14 -18.32
C GLU A 73 1.52 -31.14 -16.96
N GLY A 74 1.35 -32.18 -16.16
CA GLY A 74 2.03 -32.34 -14.86
C GLY A 74 3.55 -32.45 -15.02
N GLN A 75 4.03 -33.08 -16.11
CA GLN A 75 5.46 -33.15 -16.40
C GLN A 75 6.06 -31.78 -16.78
N VAL A 76 5.30 -30.89 -17.44
CA VAL A 76 5.72 -29.50 -17.68
C VAL A 76 5.95 -28.78 -16.35
N GLU A 77 4.99 -28.87 -15.43
CA GLU A 77 5.10 -28.26 -14.10
C GLU A 77 6.30 -28.81 -13.31
N GLN A 78 6.51 -30.13 -13.40
CA GLN A 78 7.64 -30.78 -12.76
C GLN A 78 8.99 -30.33 -13.34
N CYS A 79 9.09 -30.16 -14.67
CA CYS A 79 10.29 -29.64 -15.31
C CYS A 79 10.60 -28.21 -14.86
N LEU A 80 9.60 -27.33 -14.82
CA LEU A 80 9.76 -25.95 -14.34
C LEU A 80 10.22 -25.92 -12.89
N TYR A 81 9.67 -26.77 -12.03
CA TYR A 81 10.10 -26.86 -10.64
C TYR A 81 11.55 -27.35 -10.52
N GLU A 82 11.94 -28.43 -11.21
CA GLU A 82 13.28 -28.99 -11.15
C GLU A 82 14.34 -28.00 -11.68
N GLU A 83 14.03 -27.27 -12.74
CA GLU A 83 14.89 -26.22 -13.28
C GLU A 83 15.07 -25.06 -12.27
N ALA A 84 13.98 -24.57 -11.70
CA ALA A 84 14.02 -23.53 -10.68
C ALA A 84 14.77 -23.98 -9.42
N ALA A 85 14.56 -25.22 -8.96
CA ALA A 85 15.29 -25.80 -7.84
C ALA A 85 16.80 -25.91 -8.12
N GLY A 86 17.16 -26.26 -9.35
CA GLY A 86 18.54 -26.28 -9.81
C GLY A 86 19.20 -24.90 -9.78
N LEU A 87 18.49 -23.85 -10.19
CA LEU A 87 18.94 -22.46 -10.11
C LEU A 87 19.10 -22.00 -8.65
N ALA A 88 18.10 -22.24 -7.82
CA ALA A 88 18.15 -21.92 -6.40
C ALA A 88 19.32 -22.64 -5.68
N GLY A 89 19.59 -23.89 -6.05
CA GLY A 89 20.74 -24.67 -5.56
C GLY A 89 22.10 -24.05 -5.90
N ARG A 90 22.18 -23.25 -6.95
CA ARG A 90 23.36 -22.46 -7.35
C ARG A 90 23.31 -21.01 -6.86
N ALA A 91 22.38 -20.70 -5.97
CA ALA A 91 22.10 -19.36 -5.45
C ALA A 91 21.62 -18.33 -6.49
N ASP A 92 21.15 -18.79 -7.65
CA ASP A 92 20.45 -17.93 -8.61
C ASP A 92 18.95 -17.87 -8.27
N TYR A 93 18.64 -17.20 -7.17
CA TYR A 93 17.27 -17.09 -6.67
C TYR A 93 16.37 -16.25 -7.58
N ALA A 94 16.94 -15.24 -8.24
CA ALA A 94 16.19 -14.41 -9.18
C ALA A 94 15.81 -15.20 -10.44
N GLY A 95 16.73 -15.99 -10.99
CA GLY A 95 16.45 -16.91 -12.09
C GLY A 95 15.40 -17.95 -11.71
N ALA A 96 15.48 -18.52 -10.51
CA ALA A 96 14.47 -19.45 -10.00
C ALA A 96 13.07 -18.82 -9.93
N LEU A 97 12.95 -17.60 -9.41
CA LEU A 97 11.67 -16.88 -9.36
C LEU A 97 11.12 -16.54 -10.75
N ALA A 98 12.00 -16.23 -11.70
CA ALA A 98 11.58 -15.96 -13.08
C ALA A 98 10.91 -17.18 -13.75
N ILE A 99 11.37 -18.39 -13.39
CA ILE A 99 10.77 -19.65 -13.89
C ILE A 99 9.48 -19.99 -13.13
N LEU A 100 9.46 -19.87 -11.80
CA LEU A 100 8.30 -20.22 -10.98
C LEU A 100 7.11 -19.28 -11.22
N GLY A 101 7.39 -18.01 -11.53
CA GLY A 101 6.36 -16.96 -11.58
C GLY A 101 5.72 -16.69 -10.22
N GLU A 102 4.63 -15.91 -10.23
CA GLU A 102 3.83 -15.68 -9.02
C GLU A 102 3.02 -16.93 -8.67
N PRO A 103 2.85 -17.25 -7.38
CA PRO A 103 2.02 -18.39 -6.96
C PRO A 103 0.59 -18.28 -7.46
N VAL A 104 0.07 -19.37 -8.00
CA VAL A 104 -1.30 -19.49 -8.50
C VAL A 104 -2.11 -20.49 -7.68
N GLU A 105 -3.44 -20.35 -7.72
CA GLU A 105 -4.34 -21.31 -7.06
C GLU A 105 -4.13 -22.73 -7.64
N GLY A 106 -3.92 -23.70 -6.76
CA GLY A 106 -3.65 -25.09 -7.13
C GLY A 106 -2.17 -25.43 -7.36
N GLN A 107 -1.25 -24.48 -7.21
CA GLN A 107 0.19 -24.74 -7.24
C GLN A 107 0.61 -25.71 -6.11
N SER A 108 1.62 -26.53 -6.38
CA SER A 108 2.11 -27.51 -5.39
C SER A 108 2.73 -26.82 -4.15
N GLU A 109 2.70 -27.51 -3.01
CA GLU A 109 3.32 -27.01 -1.78
C GLU A 109 4.84 -26.85 -1.96
N GLU A 110 5.49 -27.73 -2.70
CA GLU A 110 6.92 -27.69 -2.97
C GLU A 110 7.31 -26.46 -3.79
N GLN A 111 6.54 -26.15 -4.83
CA GLN A 111 6.75 -24.94 -5.65
C GLN A 111 6.55 -23.67 -4.83
N THR A 112 5.49 -23.63 -4.01
CA THR A 112 5.22 -22.50 -3.11
C THR A 112 6.34 -22.32 -2.09
N LEU A 113 6.83 -23.41 -1.51
CA LEU A 113 7.94 -23.38 -0.55
C LEU A 113 9.24 -22.89 -1.20
N LEU A 114 9.56 -23.37 -2.39
CA LEU A 114 10.74 -22.92 -3.13
C LEU A 114 10.64 -21.43 -3.48
N TRP A 115 9.48 -20.97 -3.90
CA TRP A 115 9.21 -19.56 -4.17
C TRP A 115 9.42 -18.70 -2.93
N GLN A 116 8.88 -19.11 -1.77
CA GLN A 116 9.08 -18.43 -0.49
C GLN A 116 10.57 -18.42 -0.07
N GLN A 117 11.26 -19.52 -0.24
CA GLN A 117 12.70 -19.64 0.05
C GLN A 117 13.53 -18.67 -0.81
N CYS A 118 13.27 -18.61 -2.12
CA CYS A 118 13.98 -17.70 -3.01
C CYS A 118 13.75 -16.23 -2.64
N ASN A 119 12.50 -15.86 -2.37
CA ASN A 119 12.15 -14.52 -1.89
C ASN A 119 12.83 -14.20 -0.55
N TYR A 120 12.85 -15.14 0.39
CA TYR A 120 13.56 -14.95 1.65
C TYR A 120 15.07 -14.67 1.43
N ARG A 121 15.73 -15.44 0.59
CA ARG A 121 17.16 -15.26 0.29
C ARG A 121 17.47 -13.92 -0.34
N LEU A 122 16.69 -13.52 -1.35
CA LEU A 122 16.80 -12.18 -1.98
C LEU A 122 16.48 -11.05 -0.98
N GLY A 123 15.50 -11.25 -0.13
CA GLY A 123 15.16 -10.27 0.90
C GLY A 123 16.26 -10.06 1.94
N VAL A 124 16.93 -11.15 2.36
CA VAL A 124 18.10 -11.07 3.24
C VAL A 124 19.26 -10.36 2.55
N GLU A 125 19.57 -10.73 1.32
CA GLU A 125 20.63 -10.09 0.52
C GLU A 125 20.37 -8.59 0.31
N ALA A 126 19.14 -8.23 -0.04
CA ALA A 126 18.74 -6.84 -0.21
C ALA A 126 18.84 -6.05 1.12
N GLN A 127 18.46 -6.67 2.24
CA GLN A 127 18.58 -6.07 3.58
C GLN A 127 20.05 -5.83 3.95
N GLU A 128 20.93 -6.79 3.71
CA GLU A 128 22.38 -6.67 3.96
C GLU A 128 23.04 -5.63 3.06
N GLY A 129 22.52 -5.46 1.84
CA GLY A 129 22.93 -4.45 0.88
C GLY A 129 22.27 -3.09 1.06
N GLU A 130 21.53 -2.87 2.15
CA GLU A 130 20.78 -1.62 2.46
C GLU A 130 19.75 -1.21 1.38
N ARG A 131 19.36 -2.13 0.49
CA ARG A 131 18.29 -1.93 -0.49
C ARG A 131 16.92 -2.19 0.16
N LEU A 132 16.55 -1.33 1.11
CA LEU A 132 15.43 -1.57 2.03
C LEU A 132 14.09 -1.77 1.33
N SER A 133 13.81 -1.03 0.25
CA SER A 133 12.54 -1.17 -0.49
C SER A 133 12.44 -2.52 -1.21
N GLU A 134 13.54 -3.02 -1.78
CA GLU A 134 13.60 -4.34 -2.37
C GLU A 134 13.45 -5.42 -1.30
N ALA A 135 14.15 -5.25 -0.17
CA ALA A 135 14.06 -6.15 0.97
C ALA A 135 12.63 -6.25 1.52
N GLU A 136 11.89 -5.13 1.59
CA GLU A 136 10.48 -5.13 2.00
C GLU A 136 9.64 -6.01 1.08
N GLY A 137 9.78 -5.85 -0.24
CA GLY A 137 9.03 -6.63 -1.24
C GLY A 137 9.32 -8.13 -1.12
N TYR A 138 10.57 -8.50 -1.15
CA TYR A 138 10.97 -9.91 -1.07
C TYR A 138 10.61 -10.57 0.26
N LEU A 139 10.85 -9.91 1.40
CA LEU A 139 10.50 -10.47 2.70
C LEU A 139 8.98 -10.56 2.92
N ALA A 140 8.21 -9.66 2.34
CA ALA A 140 6.75 -9.74 2.36
C ALA A 140 6.26 -10.93 1.53
N ALA A 141 6.84 -11.15 0.34
CA ALA A 141 6.57 -12.30 -0.52
C ALA A 141 6.94 -13.63 0.15
N ALA A 142 8.07 -13.69 0.86
CA ALA A 142 8.46 -14.88 1.63
C ALA A 142 7.47 -15.28 2.73
N GLY A 143 6.55 -14.39 3.12
CA GLY A 143 5.47 -14.67 4.08
C GLY A 143 6.00 -15.09 5.45
N SER A 144 5.63 -16.30 5.89
CA SER A 144 6.06 -16.85 7.18
C SER A 144 7.32 -17.73 7.11
N PHE A 145 7.99 -17.77 5.95
CA PHE A 145 9.18 -18.59 5.79
C PHE A 145 10.32 -18.09 6.69
N GLU A 146 10.96 -19.00 7.43
CA GLU A 146 12.05 -18.70 8.37
C GLU A 146 11.70 -17.49 9.30
N ASP A 147 12.58 -16.50 9.37
CA ASP A 147 12.38 -15.30 10.18
C ASP A 147 11.91 -14.07 9.35
N SER A 148 11.31 -14.29 8.18
CA SER A 148 10.85 -13.24 7.26
C SER A 148 9.99 -12.18 7.97
N VAL A 149 9.03 -12.60 8.78
CA VAL A 149 8.13 -11.69 9.51
C VAL A 149 8.92 -10.77 10.46
N ARG A 150 9.93 -11.31 11.13
CA ARG A 150 10.79 -10.51 12.03
C ARG A 150 11.65 -9.53 11.23
N ARG A 151 12.27 -9.98 10.14
CA ARG A 151 13.11 -9.15 9.25
C ARG A 151 12.28 -8.07 8.59
N LEU A 152 11.10 -8.39 8.11
CA LEU A 152 10.17 -7.44 7.49
C LEU A 152 9.82 -6.28 8.44
N ARG A 153 9.60 -6.57 9.72
CA ARG A 153 9.39 -5.51 10.74
C ARG A 153 10.61 -4.62 10.91
N ILE A 154 11.81 -5.20 10.90
CA ILE A 154 13.07 -4.43 10.99
C ILE A 154 13.20 -3.49 9.79
N VAL A 155 12.98 -4.02 8.58
CA VAL A 155 13.08 -3.26 7.32
C VAL A 155 12.03 -2.14 7.26
N ARG A 156 10.79 -2.44 7.60
CA ARG A 156 9.69 -1.44 7.65
C ARG A 156 9.97 -0.33 8.65
N TYR A 157 10.56 -0.68 9.80
CA TYR A 157 10.95 0.32 10.79
C TYR A 157 12.08 1.21 10.26
N ALA A 158 13.10 0.65 9.61
CA ALA A 158 14.18 1.42 9.00
C ALA A 158 13.68 2.34 7.86
N LEU A 159 12.73 1.87 7.04
CA LEU A 159 12.06 2.70 6.03
C LEU A 159 11.27 3.85 6.66
N ALA A 160 10.54 3.58 7.76
CA ALA A 160 9.82 4.63 8.48
C ALA A 160 10.76 5.69 9.07
N GLU A 161 11.93 5.28 9.58
CA GLU A 161 12.96 6.22 10.05
C GLU A 161 13.52 7.06 8.90
N SER A 162 13.82 6.45 7.77
CA SER A 162 14.27 7.16 6.57
C SER A 162 13.23 8.19 6.07
N ASP A 163 11.94 7.82 6.09
CA ASP A 163 10.85 8.74 5.72
C ASP A 163 10.75 9.91 6.70
N LEU A 164 10.87 9.64 8.00
CA LEU A 164 10.84 10.67 9.04
C LEU A 164 12.02 11.64 8.91
N GLU A 165 13.24 11.13 8.70
CA GLU A 165 14.44 11.95 8.50
C GLU A 165 14.37 12.81 7.23
N ALA A 166 13.73 12.29 6.20
CA ALA A 166 13.49 13.01 4.94
C ALA A 166 12.32 14.02 5.00
N GLY A 167 11.64 14.13 6.15
CA GLY A 167 10.46 14.99 6.31
C GLY A 167 9.20 14.47 5.61
N ARG A 168 9.17 13.22 5.16
CA ARG A 168 7.98 12.58 4.58
C ARG A 168 7.06 12.06 5.70
N TYR A 169 6.50 12.99 6.45
CA TYR A 169 5.77 12.65 7.69
C TYR A 169 4.53 11.78 7.46
N ALA A 170 3.85 11.93 6.33
CA ALA A 170 2.68 11.13 6.01
C ALA A 170 3.05 9.65 5.76
N ASP A 171 4.11 9.40 4.99
CA ASP A 171 4.61 8.06 4.70
C ASP A 171 5.16 7.40 5.98
N ALA A 172 5.96 8.14 6.74
CA ALA A 172 6.48 7.69 8.04
C ALA A 172 5.35 7.33 9.00
N ALA A 173 4.31 8.17 9.10
CA ALA A 173 3.15 7.92 9.96
C ALA A 173 2.43 6.63 9.57
N ALA A 174 2.16 6.41 8.29
CA ALA A 174 1.52 5.19 7.78
C ALA A 174 2.33 3.93 8.13
N ARG A 175 3.66 3.98 7.96
CA ARG A 175 4.55 2.87 8.31
C ARG A 175 4.60 2.60 9.82
N TYR A 176 4.73 3.65 10.65
CA TYR A 176 4.71 3.49 12.11
C TYR A 176 3.37 2.99 12.63
N GLU A 177 2.26 3.42 12.03
CA GLU A 177 0.92 2.93 12.37
C GLU A 177 0.78 1.43 12.08
N ALA A 178 1.26 0.97 10.91
CA ALA A 178 1.28 -0.45 10.55
C ALA A 178 2.20 -1.29 11.46
N LEU A 179 3.27 -0.70 12.02
CA LEU A 179 4.18 -1.34 12.97
C LEU A 179 3.59 -1.44 14.39
N GLY A 180 2.59 -0.61 14.71
CA GLY A 180 1.88 -0.63 16.00
C GLY A 180 2.78 -0.43 17.20
N THR A 181 2.93 -1.48 18.01
CA THR A 181 3.75 -1.43 19.26
C THR A 181 5.21 -1.86 19.04
N TYR A 182 5.63 -2.05 17.79
CA TYR A 182 7.01 -2.46 17.52
C TYR A 182 7.98 -1.33 17.88
N ARG A 183 8.94 -1.60 18.78
CA ARG A 183 9.90 -0.62 19.32
C ARG A 183 9.18 0.65 19.82
N ASP A 184 9.62 1.82 19.39
CA ASP A 184 9.04 3.13 19.72
C ASP A 184 8.11 3.69 18.62
N SER A 185 7.61 2.84 17.72
CA SER A 185 6.75 3.22 16.59
C SER A 185 5.56 4.09 17.02
N ALA A 186 4.92 3.77 18.15
CA ALA A 186 3.81 4.58 18.69
C ALA A 186 4.23 6.02 19.07
N ALA A 187 5.46 6.18 19.58
CA ALA A 187 5.99 7.51 19.92
C ALA A 187 6.37 8.29 18.65
N LYS A 188 7.01 7.60 17.69
CA LYS A 188 7.37 8.17 16.38
C LYS A 188 6.13 8.56 15.57
N LEU A 189 5.06 7.77 15.63
CA LEU A 189 3.77 8.11 15.01
C LEU A 189 3.21 9.43 15.55
N LYS A 190 3.28 9.63 16.88
CA LYS A 190 2.87 10.92 17.47
C LYS A 190 3.74 12.07 16.98
N GLN A 191 5.05 11.84 16.83
CA GLN A 191 5.97 12.84 16.28
C GLN A 191 5.60 13.22 14.85
N CYS A 192 5.29 12.23 13.98
CA CYS A 192 4.86 12.49 12.60
C CYS A 192 3.52 13.25 12.56
N ARG A 193 2.53 12.83 13.35
CA ARG A 193 1.23 13.51 13.43
C ARG A 193 1.36 14.95 13.92
N TYR A 194 2.27 15.20 14.86
CA TYR A 194 2.57 16.55 15.33
C TYR A 194 3.18 17.43 14.23
N ALA A 195 4.11 16.89 13.43
CA ALA A 195 4.69 17.59 12.32
C ALA A 195 3.64 17.89 11.22
N LEU A 196 2.79 16.91 10.88
CA LEU A 196 1.71 17.08 9.89
C LEU A 196 0.70 18.16 10.33
N ALA A 197 0.33 18.21 11.61
CA ALA A 197 -0.55 19.24 12.14
C ALA A 197 0.11 20.63 12.06
N GLY A 198 1.43 20.70 12.26
CA GLY A 198 2.22 21.92 12.09
C GLY A 198 2.25 22.40 10.65
N GLU A 199 2.53 21.49 9.70
CA GLU A 199 2.50 21.81 8.27
C GLU A 199 1.11 22.31 7.83
N ALA A 200 0.03 21.67 8.30
CA ALA A 200 -1.34 22.09 8.02
C ALA A 200 -1.61 23.50 8.53
N LEU A 201 -1.15 23.82 9.76
CA LEU A 201 -1.29 25.17 10.33
C LEU A 201 -0.54 26.22 9.51
N GLU A 202 0.71 25.93 9.10
CA GLU A 202 1.52 26.82 8.27
C GLU A 202 0.93 27.05 6.87
N GLN A 203 0.28 26.04 6.30
CA GLN A 203 -0.38 26.10 5.01
C GLN A 203 -1.77 26.75 5.06
N GLY A 204 -2.29 27.05 6.25
CA GLY A 204 -3.62 27.63 6.46
C GLY A 204 -4.75 26.61 6.36
N ASP A 205 -4.45 25.31 6.34
CA ASP A 205 -5.46 24.25 6.52
C ASP A 205 -5.77 24.08 8.01
N TYR A 206 -6.49 25.06 8.53
CA TYR A 206 -6.81 25.10 9.97
C TYR A 206 -7.68 23.93 10.40
N THR A 207 -8.50 23.39 9.52
CA THR A 207 -9.34 22.22 9.82
C THR A 207 -8.49 20.96 10.07
N ALA A 208 -7.54 20.72 9.21
CA ALA A 208 -6.59 19.60 9.40
C ALA A 208 -5.70 19.83 10.64
N ALA A 209 -5.23 21.07 10.86
CA ALA A 209 -4.43 21.42 12.03
C ALA A 209 -5.18 21.18 13.35
N VAL A 210 -6.42 21.65 13.44
CA VAL A 210 -7.30 21.44 14.62
C VAL A 210 -7.46 19.95 14.88
N SER A 211 -7.89 19.18 13.88
CA SER A 211 -8.09 17.72 14.01
C SER A 211 -6.80 17.01 14.44
N GLY A 212 -5.67 17.40 13.85
CA GLY A 212 -4.37 16.82 14.18
C GLY A 212 -3.93 17.06 15.60
N TYR A 213 -4.03 18.32 16.09
CA TYR A 213 -3.67 18.65 17.47
C TYR A 213 -4.66 18.12 18.50
N GLU A 214 -5.96 18.04 18.21
CA GLU A 214 -6.94 17.39 19.07
C GLU A 214 -6.60 15.92 19.32
N ALA A 215 -6.26 15.17 18.27
CA ALA A 215 -5.89 13.76 18.34
C ALA A 215 -4.59 13.54 19.17
N LEU A 216 -3.72 14.54 19.23
CA LEU A 216 -2.46 14.49 20.00
C LEU A 216 -2.65 14.79 21.49
N GLY A 217 -3.72 15.49 21.86
CA GLY A 217 -4.07 15.82 23.25
C GLY A 217 -2.98 16.62 23.96
N SER A 218 -2.31 15.99 24.94
CA SER A 218 -1.25 16.65 25.73
C SER A 218 0.17 16.41 25.23
N TYR A 219 0.32 15.96 23.98
CA TYR A 219 1.65 15.73 23.40
C TYR A 219 2.35 17.07 23.13
N LYS A 220 3.54 17.29 23.70
CA LYS A 220 4.29 18.55 23.61
C LYS A 220 3.37 19.76 23.91
N ASP A 221 3.39 20.74 23.03
CA ASP A 221 2.58 21.97 23.09
C ASP A 221 1.32 21.91 22.22
N SER A 222 0.85 20.71 21.86
CA SER A 222 -0.33 20.51 20.99
C SER A 222 -1.58 21.26 21.49
N LYS A 223 -1.77 21.39 22.82
CA LYS A 223 -2.90 22.16 23.37
C LYS A 223 -2.84 23.64 23.01
N SER A 224 -1.65 24.22 23.07
CA SER A 224 -1.45 25.63 22.73
C SER A 224 -1.59 25.87 21.24
N LEU A 225 -1.05 24.94 20.42
CA LEU A 225 -1.15 24.99 18.97
C LEU A 225 -2.57 24.71 18.47
N LEU A 226 -3.34 23.87 19.19
CA LEU A 226 -4.77 23.67 18.93
C LEU A 226 -5.55 24.98 19.14
N GLU A 227 -5.28 25.69 20.24
CA GLU A 227 -5.92 26.98 20.50
C GLU A 227 -5.58 28.01 19.40
N GLU A 228 -4.31 28.04 18.96
CA GLU A 228 -3.87 28.90 17.85
C GLU A 228 -4.58 28.50 16.54
N ALA A 229 -4.64 27.21 16.21
CA ALA A 229 -5.30 26.73 14.99
C ALA A 229 -6.79 27.09 14.96
N ILE A 230 -7.50 26.91 16.09
CA ILE A 230 -8.92 27.28 16.25
C ILE A 230 -9.09 28.80 16.06
N TYR A 231 -8.21 29.59 16.66
CA TYR A 231 -8.27 31.05 16.53
C TYR A 231 -8.05 31.50 15.07
N GLN A 232 -7.06 30.95 14.39
CA GLN A 232 -6.80 31.26 12.98
C GLN A 232 -7.94 30.77 12.06
N GLN A 233 -8.54 29.62 12.35
CA GLN A 233 -9.72 29.12 11.64
C GLN A 233 -10.89 30.13 11.76
N ALA A 234 -11.13 30.65 12.96
CA ALA A 234 -12.18 31.64 13.20
C ALA A 234 -11.92 32.93 12.42
N LEU A 235 -10.68 33.45 12.43
CA LEU A 235 -10.32 34.63 11.64
C LEU A 235 -10.52 34.39 10.13
N SER A 236 -10.19 33.21 9.64
CA SER A 236 -10.41 32.82 8.25
C SER A 236 -11.89 32.82 7.89
N LEU A 237 -12.75 32.20 8.73
CA LEU A 237 -14.19 32.18 8.55
C LEU A 237 -14.78 33.62 8.56
N LYS A 238 -14.36 34.43 9.52
CA LYS A 238 -14.77 35.84 9.60
C LYS A 238 -14.41 36.60 8.33
N SER A 239 -13.19 36.42 7.82
CA SER A 239 -12.74 37.07 6.58
C SER A 239 -13.48 36.60 5.34
N ALA A 240 -14.00 35.39 5.34
CA ALA A 240 -14.86 34.82 4.29
C ALA A 240 -16.31 35.25 4.42
N GLY A 241 -16.68 36.01 5.46
CA GLY A 241 -18.04 36.45 5.73
C GLY A 241 -18.89 35.49 6.56
N ASP A 242 -18.35 34.34 6.94
CA ASP A 242 -19.01 33.39 7.84
C ASP A 242 -18.77 33.77 9.32
N VAL A 243 -19.43 34.85 9.72
CA VAL A 243 -19.32 35.37 11.11
C VAL A 243 -19.89 34.39 12.12
N GLN A 244 -20.98 33.69 11.78
CA GLN A 244 -21.59 32.71 12.68
C GLN A 244 -20.71 31.47 12.87
N GLY A 245 -20.06 31.01 11.80
CA GLY A 245 -19.04 29.96 11.88
C GLY A 245 -17.88 30.37 12.78
N ALA A 246 -17.38 31.61 12.63
CA ALA A 246 -16.29 32.13 13.48
C ALA A 246 -16.67 32.14 14.96
N VAL A 247 -17.91 32.62 15.31
CA VAL A 247 -18.43 32.61 16.68
C VAL A 247 -18.49 31.19 17.23
N THR A 248 -18.99 30.25 16.44
CA THR A 248 -19.10 28.85 16.86
C THR A 248 -17.73 28.24 17.18
N VAL A 249 -16.75 28.46 16.30
CA VAL A 249 -15.38 27.94 16.46
C VAL A 249 -14.67 28.57 17.68
N LEU A 250 -14.77 29.90 17.86
CA LEU A 250 -14.19 30.58 19.04
C LEU A 250 -14.81 30.10 20.35
N GLY A 251 -16.11 29.74 20.33
CA GLY A 251 -16.82 29.20 21.50
C GLY A 251 -16.25 27.87 22.00
N THR A 252 -15.48 27.15 21.20
CA THR A 252 -14.83 25.88 21.60
C THR A 252 -13.61 26.09 22.52
N ILE A 253 -13.05 27.32 22.56
CA ILE A 253 -11.91 27.71 23.41
C ILE A 253 -12.27 28.83 24.42
N PRO A 254 -13.25 28.59 25.29
CA PRO A 254 -13.85 29.65 26.14
C PRO A 254 -12.87 30.26 27.15
N ASN A 255 -11.77 29.60 27.46
CA ASN A 255 -10.72 30.06 28.38
C ASN A 255 -9.63 30.89 27.69
N SER A 256 -9.68 31.02 26.38
CA SER A 256 -8.74 31.82 25.61
C SER A 256 -9.13 33.28 25.65
N LYS A 257 -8.23 34.12 26.23
CA LYS A 257 -8.44 35.57 26.27
C LYS A 257 -8.58 36.13 24.85
N ARG A 258 -7.76 35.69 23.89
CA ARG A 258 -7.81 36.14 22.50
C ARG A 258 -9.17 35.81 21.83
N ALA A 259 -9.72 34.62 22.09
CA ALA A 259 -11.02 34.24 21.61
C ALA A 259 -12.14 35.07 22.21
N ALA A 260 -12.08 35.34 23.52
CA ALA A 260 -13.04 36.20 24.19
C ALA A 260 -13.00 37.63 23.66
N ASP A 261 -11.82 38.22 23.46
CA ASP A 261 -11.65 39.55 22.88
C ASP A 261 -12.21 39.63 21.44
N GLU A 262 -11.95 38.58 20.64
CA GLU A 262 -12.48 38.53 19.25
C GLU A 262 -14.01 38.32 19.19
N LEU A 263 -14.56 37.47 20.05
CA LEU A 263 -16.00 37.31 20.20
C LEU A 263 -16.67 38.64 20.58
N ALA A 264 -16.07 39.37 21.54
CA ALA A 264 -16.56 40.70 21.93
C ALA A 264 -16.52 41.66 20.73
N SER A 265 -15.48 41.67 19.94
CA SER A 265 -15.35 42.48 18.72
C SER A 265 -16.45 42.17 17.70
N ILE A 266 -16.76 40.91 17.48
CA ILE A 266 -17.80 40.45 16.56
C ILE A 266 -19.18 40.93 17.05
N VAL A 267 -19.52 40.69 18.31
CA VAL A 267 -20.80 41.08 18.91
C VAL A 267 -20.97 42.59 18.88
N MET A 268 -19.91 43.35 19.18
CA MET A 268 -19.96 44.82 19.09
C MET A 268 -20.22 45.32 17.68
N ALA A 269 -19.64 44.68 16.67
CA ALA A 269 -19.88 45.05 15.26
C ALA A 269 -21.33 44.74 14.83
N GLU A 270 -21.84 43.54 15.15
CA GLU A 270 -23.20 43.13 14.85
C GLU A 270 -24.24 44.09 15.52
N ALA A 271 -24.03 44.41 16.80
CA ALA A 271 -24.90 45.32 17.52
C ALA A 271 -24.86 46.74 16.92
N ALA A 272 -23.67 47.20 16.48
CA ALA A 272 -23.55 48.52 15.81
C ALA A 272 -24.28 48.55 14.45
N GLU A 273 -24.29 47.45 13.70
CA GLU A 273 -25.06 47.33 12.45
C GLU A 273 -26.56 47.36 12.71
N LEU A 274 -27.04 46.71 13.79
CA LEU A 274 -28.44 46.77 14.22
C LEU A 274 -28.83 48.20 14.59
N GLU A 275 -27.99 48.93 15.32
CA GLU A 275 -28.20 50.36 15.62
C GLU A 275 -28.34 51.21 14.32
N ALA A 276 -27.45 50.97 13.35
CA ALA A 276 -27.47 51.71 12.08
C ALA A 276 -28.75 51.45 11.26
N LYS A 277 -29.35 50.25 11.42
CA LYS A 277 -30.64 49.89 10.81
C LYS A 277 -31.87 50.38 11.63
N GLY A 278 -31.65 50.97 12.80
CA GLY A 278 -32.71 51.43 13.67
C GLY A 278 -33.33 50.35 14.57
N SER A 279 -32.77 49.14 14.55
CA SER A 279 -33.20 48.01 15.40
C SER A 279 -32.60 48.13 16.81
N TYR A 280 -32.90 49.21 17.49
CA TYR A 280 -32.28 49.56 18.79
C TYR A 280 -32.54 48.53 19.90
N ALA A 281 -33.71 47.88 19.91
CA ALA A 281 -34.02 46.84 20.88
C ALA A 281 -33.10 45.64 20.73
N GLU A 282 -32.96 45.14 19.50
CA GLU A 282 -32.09 43.99 19.16
C GLU A 282 -30.61 44.33 19.40
N ALA A 283 -30.22 45.58 19.08
CA ALA A 283 -28.86 46.05 19.36
C ALA A 283 -28.55 46.05 20.87
N ALA A 284 -29.48 46.53 21.71
CA ALA A 284 -29.32 46.53 23.17
C ALA A 284 -29.17 45.09 23.71
N GLU A 285 -30.06 44.18 23.31
CA GLU A 285 -29.96 42.75 23.68
C GLU A 285 -28.62 42.13 23.27
N ARG A 286 -28.13 42.50 22.08
CA ARG A 286 -26.87 41.96 21.56
C ARG A 286 -25.68 42.49 22.39
N TYR A 287 -25.62 43.75 22.76
CA TYR A 287 -24.60 44.30 23.63
C TYR A 287 -24.63 43.66 25.03
N GLU A 288 -25.78 43.35 25.57
CA GLU A 288 -25.94 42.75 26.91
C GLU A 288 -25.36 41.32 26.97
N THR A 289 -25.23 40.63 25.84
CA THR A 289 -24.55 39.32 25.81
C THR A 289 -23.09 39.40 26.21
N LEU A 290 -22.46 40.58 26.15
CA LEU A 290 -21.11 40.86 26.56
C LEU A 290 -21.01 41.24 28.06
N SER A 291 -21.37 40.29 28.91
CA SER A 291 -21.29 40.51 30.39
C SER A 291 -19.86 40.90 30.83
N GLY A 292 -19.78 42.01 31.58
CA GLY A 292 -18.50 42.52 32.09
C GLY A 292 -17.73 43.42 31.10
N ASN A 293 -18.24 43.70 29.92
CA ASN A 293 -17.68 44.68 29.00
C ASN A 293 -18.33 46.04 29.20
N GLU A 294 -17.58 46.99 29.81
CA GLU A 294 -18.10 48.33 30.15
C GLU A 294 -18.55 49.14 28.95
N GLU A 295 -17.88 49.01 27.79
CA GLU A 295 -18.25 49.71 26.56
C GLU A 295 -19.57 49.19 26.03
N ALA A 296 -19.74 47.85 25.97
CA ALA A 296 -20.99 47.22 25.56
C ALA A 296 -22.15 47.62 26.44
N ALA A 297 -21.97 47.59 27.78
CA ALA A 297 -22.98 48.01 28.72
C ALA A 297 -23.38 49.49 28.55
N GLY A 298 -22.42 50.35 28.25
CA GLY A 298 -22.68 51.75 27.94
C GLY A 298 -23.50 51.95 26.61
N ARG A 299 -23.18 51.16 25.58
CA ARG A 299 -23.88 51.16 24.32
C ARG A 299 -25.30 50.58 24.42
N ALA A 300 -25.50 49.49 25.18
CA ALA A 300 -26.81 48.91 25.45
C ALA A 300 -27.76 49.93 26.00
N LYS A 301 -27.38 50.67 27.08
CA LYS A 301 -28.17 51.72 27.67
C LYS A 301 -28.54 52.86 26.69
N LYS A 302 -27.59 53.25 25.83
CA LYS A 302 -27.86 54.25 24.80
C LYS A 302 -28.84 53.79 23.74
N SER A 303 -28.78 52.53 23.33
CA SER A 303 -29.72 51.94 22.38
C SER A 303 -31.13 51.81 22.98
N GLU A 304 -31.23 51.41 24.25
CA GLU A 304 -32.52 51.41 24.96
C GLU A 304 -33.16 52.81 25.04
N ALA A 305 -32.34 53.83 25.30
CA ALA A 305 -32.82 55.22 25.34
C ALA A 305 -33.31 55.73 23.96
N LYS A 306 -32.84 55.20 22.87
CA LYS A 306 -33.28 55.52 21.49
C LYS A 306 -34.51 54.73 21.07
N ARG A 307 -34.86 53.67 21.79
CA ARG A 307 -36.06 52.87 21.57
C ARG A 307 -37.32 53.54 22.04
N SER A 308 -37.20 54.41 23.10
CA SER A 308 -38.29 55.20 23.69
C SER A 308 -38.53 56.47 22.86
#